data_3fe46cead14f6f56107ba580003a86ad
#
_entry.id   3fe46cead14f6f56107ba580003a86ad
#
_cell.length_a   1.000
_cell.length_b   1.000
_cell.length_c   1.000
_cell.angle_alpha   90.00
_cell.angle_beta   90.00
_cell.angle_gamma   90.00
#
_symmetry.space_group_name_H-M   'P 1'
#
loop_
_entity.id
_entity.type
_entity.pdbx_description
1 polymer ?
#
loop_
_entity_poly.entity_id
_entity_poly.type
_entity_poly.pdbx_seq_one_letter_code
_entity_poly.pdbx_strand_id
1 'polypeptide(L)'
;TRIKAVLVDDKNQPIASGAHEWENRYENGVWTYSLEDIWTGIQDCYQDMAKDVKAKYDVELESVGAFGVSAMMHGYMPFNKEGELLVPFRTWRNNITGEASEKLMELFNYNIPQRWSIAHLYQAILNGEEHVKDIDYIATLEAYVHWKLTGKRVLGIGDAAGMFPIDTTKADYNQEMVDKFDELVAPYGFSWKLRDIMPKALVAGEDAGVLTEEGAKLLDVTGKLKAGIPMCPPEGDAGTGMVATNSVAVRTGNVSAGTS
;
A
#
# COMPACT_ATOMS: atom_id res chain seq x y z
N THR A 1 -15.44 1.70 -7.85
CA THR A 1 -14.45 1.67 -6.77
C THR A 1 -14.78 2.77 -5.77
N ARG A 2 -14.45 2.56 -4.49
CA ARG A 2 -14.86 3.46 -3.40
C ARG A 2 -13.74 3.53 -2.36
N ILE A 3 -13.44 4.74 -1.87
CA ILE A 3 -12.71 4.93 -0.61
C ILE A 3 -13.75 4.94 0.51
N LYS A 4 -13.47 4.24 1.60
CA LYS A 4 -14.38 4.14 2.73
C LYS A 4 -13.62 4.29 4.05
N ALA A 5 -14.12 5.12 4.95
CA ALA A 5 -13.69 5.21 6.34
C ALA A 5 -14.77 4.64 7.26
N VAL A 6 -14.35 3.94 8.29
CA VAL A 6 -15.24 3.42 9.33
C VAL A 6 -14.63 3.71 10.69
N LEU A 7 -15.36 4.38 11.54
CA LEU A 7 -15.03 4.54 12.94
C LEU A 7 -15.71 3.43 13.75
N VAL A 8 -14.94 2.74 14.57
CA VAL A 8 -15.43 1.67 15.43
C VAL A 8 -15.27 2.06 16.90
N ASP A 9 -16.15 1.55 17.76
CA ASP A 9 -16.06 1.70 19.20
C ASP A 9 -15.11 0.66 19.83
N ASP A 10 -15.01 0.67 21.17
CA ASP A 10 -14.19 -0.27 21.96
C ASP A 10 -14.67 -1.73 21.88
N LYS A 11 -15.84 -1.97 21.28
CA LYS A 11 -16.40 -3.31 21.02
C LYS A 11 -16.31 -3.69 19.56
N ASN A 12 -15.54 -2.94 18.77
CA ASN A 12 -15.40 -3.09 17.31
C ASN A 12 -16.73 -2.96 16.55
N GLN A 13 -17.69 -2.19 17.09
CA GLN A 13 -18.95 -1.91 16.39
C GLN A 13 -18.80 -0.63 15.56
N PRO A 14 -19.20 -0.62 14.28
CA PRO A 14 -19.23 0.59 13.47
C PRO A 14 -20.17 1.64 14.09
N ILE A 15 -19.64 2.84 14.37
CA ILE A 15 -20.39 3.94 14.96
C ILE A 15 -20.55 5.13 13.99
N ALA A 16 -19.59 5.32 13.10
CA ALA A 16 -19.67 6.32 12.04
C ALA A 16 -18.95 5.84 10.78
N SER A 17 -19.29 6.42 9.64
CA SER A 17 -18.62 6.09 8.38
C SER A 17 -18.60 7.28 7.43
N GLY A 18 -17.65 7.24 6.49
CA GLY A 18 -17.58 8.16 5.37
C GLY A 18 -17.20 7.41 4.10
N ALA A 19 -17.49 8.00 2.96
CA ALA A 19 -17.19 7.40 1.67
C ALA A 19 -16.90 8.45 0.61
N HIS A 20 -16.06 8.07 -0.35
CA HIS A 20 -15.82 8.81 -1.58
C HIS A 20 -15.83 7.83 -2.74
N GLU A 21 -16.60 8.10 -3.77
CA GLU A 21 -16.61 7.31 -5.00
C GLU A 21 -15.59 7.89 -5.98
N TRP A 22 -14.75 7.04 -6.54
CA TRP A 22 -13.79 7.44 -7.56
C TRP A 22 -13.79 6.49 -8.75
N GLU A 23 -13.29 6.96 -9.88
CA GLU A 23 -13.26 6.21 -11.12
C GLU A 23 -11.86 5.67 -11.41
N ASN A 24 -11.81 4.51 -12.04
CA ASN A 24 -10.56 4.00 -12.61
C ASN A 24 -10.17 4.84 -13.82
N ARG A 25 -8.88 5.19 -13.92
CA ARG A 25 -8.32 5.91 -15.07
C ARG A 25 -7.46 4.98 -15.91
N TYR A 26 -7.63 5.06 -17.22
CA TYR A 26 -6.76 4.40 -18.17
C TYR A 26 -6.12 5.47 -19.05
N GLU A 27 -4.84 5.72 -18.84
CA GLU A 27 -4.10 6.81 -19.48
C GLU A 27 -2.81 6.25 -20.11
N ASN A 28 -2.60 6.57 -21.38
CA ASN A 28 -1.39 6.15 -22.12
C ASN A 28 -1.07 4.64 -22.01
N GLY A 29 -2.09 3.79 -22.00
CA GLY A 29 -1.91 2.34 -21.91
C GLY A 29 -1.73 1.81 -20.49
N VAL A 30 -1.91 2.65 -19.45
CA VAL A 30 -1.72 2.28 -18.04
C VAL A 30 -2.99 2.56 -17.23
N TRP A 31 -3.43 1.57 -16.45
CA TRP A 31 -4.41 1.76 -15.40
C TRP A 31 -3.75 2.44 -14.21
N THR A 32 -4.22 3.64 -13.87
CA THR A 32 -3.58 4.54 -12.90
C THR A 32 -4.59 5.29 -12.04
N TYR A 33 -4.08 5.98 -11.03
CA TYR A 33 -4.72 7.05 -10.27
C TYR A 33 -3.68 8.15 -10.04
N SER A 34 -4.08 9.42 -10.09
CA SER A 34 -3.19 10.51 -9.71
C SER A 34 -3.05 10.59 -8.19
N LEU A 35 -1.91 11.12 -7.70
CA LEU A 35 -1.73 11.38 -6.27
C LEU A 35 -2.74 12.39 -5.75
N GLU A 36 -3.16 13.36 -6.58
CA GLU A 36 -4.18 14.34 -6.25
C GLU A 36 -5.55 13.68 -6.02
N ASP A 37 -5.98 12.78 -6.91
CA ASP A 37 -7.23 12.04 -6.73
C ASP A 37 -7.22 11.18 -5.46
N ILE A 38 -6.08 10.53 -5.18
CA ILE A 38 -5.91 9.72 -3.97
C ILE A 38 -6.16 10.58 -2.74
N TRP A 39 -5.48 11.73 -2.63
CA TRP A 39 -5.61 12.58 -1.45
C TRP A 39 -6.95 13.29 -1.37
N THR A 40 -7.48 13.79 -2.46
CA THR A 40 -8.83 14.37 -2.51
C THR A 40 -9.86 13.35 -2.01
N GLY A 41 -9.78 12.11 -2.50
CA GLY A 41 -10.72 11.07 -2.09
C GLY A 41 -10.58 10.66 -0.62
N ILE A 42 -9.35 10.57 -0.09
CA ILE A 42 -9.11 10.26 1.33
C ILE A 42 -9.63 11.39 2.22
N GLN A 43 -9.35 12.65 1.87
CA GLN A 43 -9.79 13.82 2.60
C GLN A 43 -11.31 13.93 2.62
N ASP A 44 -11.97 13.79 1.48
CA ASP A 44 -13.44 13.79 1.39
C ASP A 44 -14.05 12.68 2.24
N CYS A 45 -13.50 11.47 2.16
CA CYS A 45 -13.95 10.32 2.92
C CYS A 45 -13.81 10.55 4.43
N TYR A 46 -12.68 11.12 4.88
CA TYR A 46 -12.45 11.48 6.27
C TYR A 46 -13.43 12.56 6.73
N GLN A 47 -13.62 13.63 5.95
CA GLN A 47 -14.55 14.70 6.25
C GLN A 47 -16.01 14.22 6.34
N ASP A 48 -16.41 13.31 5.46
CA ASP A 48 -17.73 12.70 5.48
C ASP A 48 -17.94 11.90 6.80
N MET A 49 -16.96 11.11 7.21
CA MET A 49 -16.99 10.41 8.50
C MET A 49 -17.00 11.38 9.68
N ALA A 50 -16.21 12.44 9.67
CA ALA A 50 -16.20 13.43 10.75
C ALA A 50 -17.55 14.18 10.88
N LYS A 51 -18.23 14.46 9.77
CA LYS A 51 -19.59 15.02 9.74
C LYS A 51 -20.60 14.00 10.32
N ASP A 52 -20.49 12.72 10.00
CA ASP A 52 -21.35 11.67 10.54
C ASP A 52 -21.20 11.55 12.07
N VAL A 53 -19.96 11.63 12.58
CA VAL A 53 -19.67 11.70 14.03
C VAL A 53 -20.36 12.92 14.67
N LYS A 54 -20.18 14.10 14.06
CA LYS A 54 -20.80 15.33 14.58
C LYS A 54 -22.32 15.26 14.59
N ALA A 55 -22.91 14.71 13.53
CA ALA A 55 -24.37 14.59 13.43
C ALA A 55 -24.96 13.60 14.43
N LYS A 56 -24.27 12.49 14.72
CA LYS A 56 -24.77 11.43 15.61
C LYS A 56 -24.52 11.70 17.09
N TYR A 57 -23.37 12.30 17.40
CA TYR A 57 -22.87 12.38 18.78
C TYR A 57 -22.65 13.80 19.27
N ASP A 58 -22.82 14.82 18.42
CA ASP A 58 -22.50 16.23 18.70
C ASP A 58 -21.06 16.45 19.19
N VAL A 59 -20.11 15.65 18.69
CA VAL A 59 -18.69 15.66 19.05
C VAL A 59 -17.86 16.03 17.79
N GLU A 60 -16.84 16.85 17.97
CA GLU A 60 -15.82 17.06 16.94
C GLU A 60 -14.81 15.90 16.98
N LEU A 61 -14.47 15.35 15.83
CA LEU A 61 -13.50 14.25 15.74
C LEU A 61 -12.07 14.82 15.78
N GLU A 62 -11.50 14.93 16.97
CA GLU A 62 -10.16 15.47 17.18
C GLU A 62 -9.09 14.36 17.35
N SER A 63 -9.49 13.17 17.75
CA SER A 63 -8.58 12.05 17.97
C SER A 63 -9.33 10.73 17.94
N VAL A 64 -8.59 9.65 17.67
CA VAL A 64 -9.07 8.26 17.76
C VAL A 64 -8.01 7.41 18.46
N GLY A 65 -8.37 6.20 18.91
CA GLY A 65 -7.43 5.30 19.60
C GLY A 65 -6.31 4.77 18.72
N ALA A 66 -6.60 4.52 17.45
CA ALA A 66 -5.62 4.11 16.44
C ALA A 66 -6.17 4.33 15.02
N PHE A 67 -5.28 4.42 14.04
CA PHE A 67 -5.61 4.43 12.62
C PHE A 67 -5.04 3.19 11.91
N GLY A 68 -5.82 2.60 11.01
CA GLY A 68 -5.37 1.59 10.06
C GLY A 68 -5.69 2.01 8.63
N VAL A 69 -4.79 1.72 7.72
CA VAL A 69 -4.95 1.92 6.27
C VAL A 69 -4.98 0.57 5.59
N SER A 70 -6.02 0.33 4.80
CA SER A 70 -6.12 -0.85 3.94
C SER A 70 -6.48 -0.40 2.53
N ALA A 71 -5.75 -0.88 1.54
CA ALA A 71 -6.01 -0.53 0.15
C ALA A 71 -5.80 -1.73 -0.78
N MET A 72 -5.92 -1.47 -2.10
CA MET A 72 -5.71 -2.48 -3.12
C MET A 72 -4.25 -2.98 -3.10
N MET A 73 -4.06 -4.28 -2.99
CA MET A 73 -2.75 -4.90 -3.05
C MET A 73 -2.04 -4.65 -4.39
N HIS A 74 -0.73 -4.83 -4.37
CA HIS A 74 0.12 -4.81 -5.55
C HIS A 74 0.30 -3.41 -6.16
N GLY A 75 0.84 -3.39 -7.37
CA GLY A 75 1.10 -2.16 -8.10
C GLY A 75 2.51 -1.63 -7.90
N TYR A 76 2.76 -0.48 -8.51
CA TYR A 76 4.11 0.06 -8.60
C TYR A 76 4.09 1.58 -8.51
N MET A 77 4.58 2.10 -7.42
CA MET A 77 4.73 3.53 -7.14
C MET A 77 6.21 3.81 -6.79
N PRO A 78 7.09 4.04 -7.76
CA PRO A 78 8.49 4.36 -7.51
C PRO A 78 8.66 5.84 -7.20
N PHE A 79 9.39 6.15 -6.14
CA PHE A 79 9.71 7.50 -5.69
C PHE A 79 11.20 7.76 -5.69
N ASN A 80 11.61 8.99 -5.98
CA ASN A 80 12.97 9.47 -5.82
C ASN A 80 13.25 9.88 -4.36
N LYS A 81 14.48 10.36 -4.10
CA LYS A 81 14.91 10.82 -2.76
C LYS A 81 14.13 12.02 -2.24
N GLU A 82 13.63 12.85 -3.14
CA GLU A 82 12.80 14.02 -2.86
C GLU A 82 11.33 13.62 -2.54
N GLY A 83 10.98 12.34 -2.74
CA GLY A 83 9.65 11.81 -2.52
C GLY A 83 8.66 12.13 -3.64
N GLU A 84 9.18 12.38 -4.84
CA GLU A 84 8.39 12.59 -6.05
C GLU A 84 8.14 11.26 -6.75
N LEU A 85 6.92 11.05 -7.23
CA LEU A 85 6.55 9.88 -8.01
C LEU A 85 7.19 9.95 -9.40
N LEU A 86 8.03 8.98 -9.72
CA LEU A 86 8.86 8.99 -10.94
C LEU A 86 8.10 8.66 -12.23
N VAL A 87 7.08 7.82 -12.12
CA VAL A 87 6.17 7.44 -13.22
C VAL A 87 4.75 7.32 -12.70
N PRO A 88 3.71 7.41 -13.54
CA PRO A 88 2.33 7.21 -13.09
C PRO A 88 2.16 5.89 -12.34
N PHE A 89 1.38 5.91 -11.27
CA PHE A 89 1.05 4.73 -10.49
C PHE A 89 0.52 3.61 -11.39
N ARG A 90 1.18 2.47 -11.43
CA ARG A 90 0.74 1.26 -12.16
C ARG A 90 -0.03 0.38 -11.20
N THR A 91 -1.35 0.37 -11.33
CA THR A 91 -2.24 -0.40 -10.44
C THR A 91 -2.19 -1.90 -10.73
N TRP A 92 -2.80 -2.72 -9.87
CA TRP A 92 -2.95 -4.17 -10.02
C TRP A 92 -3.64 -4.60 -11.32
N ARG A 93 -4.34 -3.70 -12.03
CA ARG A 93 -5.04 -3.97 -13.29
C ARG A 93 -4.13 -4.08 -14.49
N ASN A 94 -2.87 -3.69 -14.36
CA ASN A 94 -1.93 -3.68 -15.47
C ASN A 94 -1.35 -5.09 -15.72
N ASN A 95 -1.47 -5.57 -16.94
CA ASN A 95 -0.93 -6.84 -17.43
C ASN A 95 0.21 -6.57 -18.45
N ILE A 96 1.13 -5.67 -18.10
CA ILE A 96 2.20 -5.20 -18.98
C ILE A 96 3.58 -5.76 -18.61
N THR A 97 3.63 -6.76 -17.74
CA THR A 97 4.86 -7.29 -17.14
C THR A 97 5.05 -8.78 -17.41
N GLY A 98 4.52 -9.28 -18.55
CA GLY A 98 4.56 -10.72 -18.88
C GLY A 98 5.97 -11.27 -18.94
N GLU A 99 6.88 -10.61 -19.68
CA GLU A 99 8.27 -11.03 -19.84
C GLU A 99 9.02 -11.05 -18.49
N ALA A 100 8.86 -10.02 -17.67
CA ALA A 100 9.48 -9.95 -16.35
C ALA A 100 8.95 -11.04 -15.41
N SER A 101 7.63 -11.26 -15.40
CA SER A 101 6.98 -12.29 -14.62
C SER A 101 7.53 -13.69 -14.96
N GLU A 102 7.62 -14.04 -16.23
CA GLU A 102 8.14 -15.35 -16.69
C GLU A 102 9.61 -15.55 -16.28
N LYS A 103 10.47 -14.56 -16.51
CA LYS A 103 11.89 -14.62 -16.14
C LYS A 103 12.10 -14.73 -14.62
N LEU A 104 11.30 -14.01 -13.82
CA LEU A 104 11.38 -14.08 -12.37
C LEU A 104 10.84 -15.40 -11.83
N MET A 105 9.80 -15.96 -12.42
CA MET A 105 9.31 -17.29 -12.07
C MET A 105 10.37 -18.38 -12.31
N GLU A 106 11.10 -18.31 -13.42
CA GLU A 106 12.20 -19.20 -13.71
C GLU A 106 13.34 -19.04 -12.70
N LEU A 107 13.76 -17.78 -12.43
CA LEU A 107 14.85 -17.48 -11.50
C LEU A 107 14.58 -17.94 -10.08
N PHE A 108 13.35 -17.71 -9.59
CA PHE A 108 13.00 -17.99 -8.20
C PHE A 108 12.41 -19.37 -7.99
N ASN A 109 12.01 -20.07 -9.07
CA ASN A 109 11.16 -21.25 -9.00
C ASN A 109 9.94 -21.02 -8.11
N TYR A 110 9.30 -19.86 -8.27
CA TYR A 110 8.21 -19.35 -7.47
C TYR A 110 7.22 -18.59 -8.35
N ASN A 111 5.92 -18.68 -8.06
CA ASN A 111 4.91 -17.98 -8.83
C ASN A 111 4.99 -16.46 -8.60
N ILE A 112 5.27 -15.69 -9.65
CA ILE A 112 5.33 -14.23 -9.63
C ILE A 112 4.25 -13.68 -10.57
N PRO A 113 3.08 -13.30 -10.04
CA PRO A 113 2.02 -12.70 -10.85
C PRO A 113 2.43 -11.37 -11.48
N GLN A 114 1.93 -11.10 -12.68
CA GLN A 114 2.26 -9.87 -13.43
C GLN A 114 1.97 -8.57 -12.67
N ARG A 115 1.00 -8.58 -11.77
CA ARG A 115 0.59 -7.40 -10.98
C ARG A 115 1.50 -7.08 -9.79
N TRP A 116 2.44 -7.96 -9.45
CA TRP A 116 3.36 -7.75 -8.32
C TRP A 116 4.34 -6.61 -8.58
N SER A 117 4.72 -5.88 -7.52
CA SER A 117 5.63 -4.74 -7.64
C SER A 117 6.98 -5.13 -8.24
N ILE A 118 7.51 -6.31 -7.88
CA ILE A 118 8.78 -6.81 -8.44
C ILE A 118 8.69 -7.09 -9.94
N ALA A 119 7.54 -7.56 -10.44
CA ALA A 119 7.34 -7.78 -11.86
C ALA A 119 7.33 -6.45 -12.63
N HIS A 120 6.70 -5.41 -12.06
CA HIS A 120 6.72 -4.06 -12.64
C HIS A 120 8.13 -3.45 -12.62
N LEU A 121 8.87 -3.57 -11.52
CA LEU A 121 10.25 -3.10 -11.43
C LEU A 121 11.13 -3.77 -12.48
N TYR A 122 11.08 -5.10 -12.58
CA TYR A 122 11.92 -5.82 -13.52
C TYR A 122 11.51 -5.55 -14.98
N GLN A 123 10.21 -5.38 -15.25
CA GLN A 123 9.78 -4.98 -16.58
C GLN A 123 10.28 -3.59 -16.97
N ALA A 124 10.28 -2.65 -16.03
CA ALA A 124 10.85 -1.32 -16.27
C ALA A 124 12.35 -1.38 -16.58
N ILE A 125 13.08 -2.27 -15.89
CA ILE A 125 14.51 -2.53 -16.19
C ILE A 125 14.68 -3.11 -17.59
N LEU A 126 13.90 -4.12 -17.97
CA LEU A 126 13.95 -4.76 -19.29
C LEU A 126 13.61 -3.77 -20.40
N ASN A 127 12.68 -2.86 -20.17
CA ASN A 127 12.30 -1.80 -21.09
C ASN A 127 13.34 -0.67 -21.18
N GLY A 128 14.35 -0.64 -20.29
CA GLY A 128 15.32 0.46 -20.23
C GLY A 128 14.71 1.78 -19.77
N GLU A 129 13.68 1.75 -18.91
CA GLU A 129 13.01 2.96 -18.44
C GLU A 129 13.96 3.78 -17.56
N GLU A 130 14.15 5.05 -17.91
CA GLU A 130 15.19 5.91 -17.30
C GLU A 130 15.00 6.15 -15.80
N HIS A 131 13.77 6.13 -15.30
CA HIS A 131 13.45 6.39 -13.90
C HIS A 131 14.04 5.36 -12.93
N VAL A 132 14.35 4.14 -13.42
CA VAL A 132 14.78 3.02 -12.54
C VAL A 132 16.05 3.36 -11.77
N LYS A 133 16.96 4.11 -12.36
CA LYS A 133 18.24 4.52 -11.72
C LYS A 133 18.04 5.48 -10.54
N ASP A 134 16.93 6.22 -10.54
CA ASP A 134 16.63 7.29 -9.58
C ASP A 134 15.69 6.82 -8.45
N ILE A 135 15.33 5.53 -8.43
CA ILE A 135 14.45 4.97 -7.39
C ILE A 135 15.14 4.98 -6.03
N ASP A 136 14.47 5.53 -5.04
CA ASP A 136 14.84 5.51 -3.63
C ASP A 136 13.81 4.74 -2.77
N TYR A 137 12.58 4.60 -3.29
CA TYR A 137 11.51 3.88 -2.59
C TYR A 137 10.45 3.37 -3.57
N ILE A 138 10.00 2.14 -3.39
CA ILE A 138 8.84 1.58 -4.09
C ILE A 138 7.74 1.33 -3.06
N ALA A 139 6.56 1.86 -3.32
CA ALA A 139 5.38 1.69 -2.47
C ALA A 139 4.24 0.98 -3.21
N THR A 140 3.38 0.34 -2.44
CA THR A 140 1.98 0.09 -2.76
C THR A 140 1.14 1.28 -2.32
N LEU A 141 -0.16 1.29 -2.62
CA LEU A 141 -1.01 2.44 -2.30
C LEU A 141 -1.11 2.69 -0.78
N GLU A 142 -1.34 1.64 0.00
CA GLU A 142 -1.42 1.72 1.46
C GLU A 142 -0.09 2.10 2.11
N ALA A 143 1.03 1.58 1.59
CA ALA A 143 2.37 1.97 2.04
C ALA A 143 2.64 3.45 1.76
N TYR A 144 2.23 3.96 0.60
CA TYR A 144 2.34 5.37 0.25
C TYR A 144 1.51 6.27 1.20
N VAL A 145 0.24 5.94 1.42
CA VAL A 145 -0.63 6.71 2.31
C VAL A 145 -0.08 6.72 3.72
N HIS A 146 0.31 5.56 4.23
CA HIS A 146 0.91 5.42 5.56
C HIS A 146 2.20 6.24 5.70
N TRP A 147 3.10 6.15 4.72
CA TRP A 147 4.33 6.93 4.71
C TRP A 147 4.06 8.43 4.79
N LYS A 148 3.10 8.95 4.03
CA LYS A 148 2.74 10.38 4.06
C LYS A 148 2.11 10.80 5.39
N LEU A 149 1.42 9.90 6.08
CA LEU A 149 0.81 10.19 7.38
C LEU A 149 1.80 10.11 8.55
N THR A 150 2.83 9.24 8.44
CA THR A 150 3.72 8.89 9.57
C THR A 150 5.19 9.20 9.36
N GLY A 151 5.61 9.41 8.10
CA GLY A 151 7.02 9.45 7.72
C GLY A 151 7.71 8.07 7.70
N LYS A 152 7.00 6.97 8.02
CA LYS A 152 7.56 5.61 8.09
C LYS A 152 7.33 4.84 6.80
N ARG A 153 8.39 4.25 6.24
CA ARG A 153 8.36 3.38 5.05
C ARG A 153 8.21 1.92 5.48
N VAL A 154 7.02 1.57 5.92
CA VAL A 154 6.67 0.23 6.42
C VAL A 154 5.44 -0.31 5.70
N LEU A 155 5.25 -1.62 5.73
CA LEU A 155 4.14 -2.32 5.10
C LEU A 155 3.79 -3.58 5.89
N GLY A 156 2.51 -3.88 6.01
CA GLY A 156 2.07 -5.12 6.61
C GLY A 156 2.50 -6.33 5.80
N ILE A 157 2.81 -7.43 6.48
CA ILE A 157 3.37 -8.65 5.87
C ILE A 157 2.44 -9.24 4.80
N GLY A 158 1.13 -9.06 4.96
CA GLY A 158 0.14 -9.55 4.01
C GLY A 158 0.25 -8.85 2.65
N ASP A 159 0.43 -7.54 2.62
CA ASP A 159 0.64 -6.81 1.38
C ASP A 159 2.08 -6.92 0.87
N ALA A 160 3.07 -6.95 1.75
CA ALA A 160 4.47 -7.20 1.38
C ALA A 160 4.62 -8.50 0.57
N ALA A 161 3.79 -9.53 0.89
CA ALA A 161 3.69 -10.77 0.12
C ALA A 161 3.16 -10.57 -1.31
N GLY A 162 2.55 -9.45 -1.60
CA GLY A 162 2.13 -9.02 -2.94
C GLY A 162 3.15 -8.16 -3.68
N MET A 163 4.20 -7.73 -3.01
CA MET A 163 5.33 -7.04 -3.63
C MET A 163 6.44 -8.00 -4.06
N PHE A 164 6.80 -8.91 -3.16
CA PHE A 164 7.91 -9.85 -3.30
C PHE A 164 7.69 -11.09 -2.43
N PRO A 165 8.29 -12.27 -2.76
CA PRO A 165 8.16 -13.48 -1.95
C PRO A 165 8.60 -13.30 -0.50
N ILE A 166 7.82 -13.84 0.43
CA ILE A 166 8.04 -13.79 1.88
C ILE A 166 8.61 -15.12 2.40
N ASP A 167 9.59 -15.03 3.29
CA ASP A 167 9.99 -16.11 4.18
C ASP A 167 9.09 -16.10 5.42
N THR A 168 8.11 -16.98 5.47
CA THR A 168 7.12 -17.02 6.56
C THR A 168 7.74 -17.40 7.92
N THR A 169 8.94 -18.00 7.92
CA THR A 169 9.64 -18.37 9.17
C THR A 169 10.31 -17.14 9.82
N LYS A 170 10.65 -16.15 9.02
CA LYS A 170 11.29 -14.92 9.46
C LYS A 170 10.33 -13.74 9.50
N ALA A 171 9.12 -13.90 8.94
CA ALA A 171 8.16 -12.82 8.71
C ALA A 171 8.79 -11.61 7.98
N ASP A 172 9.59 -11.88 6.95
CA ASP A 172 10.28 -10.88 6.13
C ASP A 172 10.44 -11.40 4.70
N TYR A 173 10.89 -10.56 3.80
CA TYR A 173 11.19 -10.91 2.42
C TYR A 173 12.21 -12.06 2.34
N ASN A 174 12.02 -12.96 1.38
CA ASN A 174 12.92 -14.11 1.17
C ASN A 174 14.29 -13.63 0.71
N GLN A 175 15.28 -13.67 1.60
CA GLN A 175 16.61 -13.11 1.35
C GLN A 175 17.35 -13.82 0.22
N GLU A 176 17.19 -15.14 0.07
CA GLU A 176 17.81 -15.86 -1.06
C GLU A 176 17.31 -15.35 -2.41
N MET A 177 16.01 -15.06 -2.52
CA MET A 177 15.43 -14.50 -3.75
C MET A 177 15.81 -13.04 -3.95
N VAL A 178 15.96 -12.26 -2.87
CA VAL A 178 16.50 -10.90 -2.93
C VAL A 178 17.92 -10.91 -3.49
N ASP A 179 18.79 -11.78 -2.97
CA ASP A 179 20.16 -11.89 -3.45
C ASP A 179 20.22 -12.30 -4.94
N LYS A 180 19.39 -13.26 -5.36
CA LYS A 180 19.27 -13.64 -6.78
C LYS A 180 18.81 -12.48 -7.67
N PHE A 181 17.87 -11.66 -7.19
CA PHE A 181 17.41 -10.48 -7.95
C PHE A 181 18.51 -9.43 -8.03
N ASP A 182 19.22 -9.16 -6.94
CA ASP A 182 20.33 -8.20 -6.93
C ASP A 182 21.48 -8.65 -7.86
N GLU A 183 21.77 -9.95 -7.93
CA GLU A 183 22.72 -10.51 -8.89
C GLU A 183 22.23 -10.36 -10.33
N LEU A 184 20.93 -10.62 -10.60
CA LEU A 184 20.32 -10.48 -11.91
C LEU A 184 20.46 -9.05 -12.46
N VAL A 185 20.27 -8.05 -11.61
CA VAL A 185 20.28 -6.63 -12.00
C VAL A 185 21.65 -5.97 -11.85
N ALA A 186 22.65 -6.62 -11.27
CA ALA A 186 24.00 -6.08 -11.08
C ALA A 186 24.64 -5.51 -12.35
N PRO A 187 24.47 -6.13 -13.55
CA PRO A 187 25.05 -5.60 -14.79
C PRO A 187 24.52 -4.21 -15.19
N TYR A 188 23.36 -3.79 -14.68
CA TYR A 188 22.79 -2.46 -14.98
C TYR A 188 23.44 -1.34 -14.17
N GLY A 189 24.17 -1.66 -13.08
CA GLY A 189 24.96 -0.70 -12.31
C GLY A 189 24.12 0.28 -11.46
N PHE A 190 22.95 -0.12 -11.02
CA PHE A 190 22.11 0.71 -10.13
C PHE A 190 22.82 0.97 -8.79
N SER A 191 22.59 2.17 -8.22
CA SER A 191 23.15 2.57 -6.92
C SER A 191 22.42 1.96 -5.71
N TRP A 192 21.25 1.38 -5.94
CA TRP A 192 20.40 0.76 -4.91
C TRP A 192 20.47 -0.78 -4.97
N LYS A 193 20.14 -1.40 -3.86
CA LYS A 193 19.80 -2.82 -3.75
C LYS A 193 18.32 -2.95 -3.48
N LEU A 194 17.72 -4.10 -3.83
CA LEU A 194 16.29 -4.30 -3.71
C LEU A 194 15.77 -3.98 -2.30
N ARG A 195 16.48 -4.42 -1.26
CA ARG A 195 16.07 -4.16 0.14
C ARG A 195 16.11 -2.68 0.53
N ASP A 196 16.95 -1.88 -0.11
CA ASP A 196 17.07 -0.44 0.20
C ASP A 196 15.85 0.35 -0.27
N ILE A 197 15.21 -0.11 -1.33
CA ILE A 197 14.08 0.58 -1.99
C ILE A 197 12.70 0.01 -1.62
N MET A 198 12.65 -1.13 -0.89
CA MET A 198 11.39 -1.73 -0.45
C MET A 198 11.00 -1.28 0.97
N PRO A 199 9.70 -1.23 1.30
CA PRO A 199 9.25 -0.97 2.67
C PRO A 199 9.72 -2.08 3.62
N LYS A 200 9.92 -1.74 4.89
CA LYS A 200 10.13 -2.74 5.93
C LYS A 200 8.82 -3.50 6.17
N ALA A 201 8.84 -4.83 6.09
CA ALA A 201 7.69 -5.65 6.42
C ALA A 201 7.46 -5.68 7.96
N LEU A 202 6.20 -5.59 8.36
CA LEU A 202 5.76 -5.66 9.76
C LEU A 202 4.62 -6.68 9.89
N VAL A 203 4.57 -7.39 11.00
CA VAL A 203 3.39 -8.21 11.34
C VAL A 203 2.33 -7.38 12.09
N ALA A 204 1.10 -7.86 12.10
CA ALA A 204 0.01 -7.19 12.80
C ALA A 204 0.35 -7.00 14.29
N GLY A 205 0.14 -5.77 14.78
CA GLY A 205 0.42 -5.39 16.18
C GLY A 205 1.82 -4.81 16.41
N GLU A 206 2.72 -4.84 15.44
CA GLU A 206 4.01 -4.14 15.53
C GLU A 206 3.83 -2.62 15.40
N ASP A 207 4.81 -1.88 15.95
CA ASP A 207 4.83 -0.43 15.89
C ASP A 207 5.10 0.07 14.45
N ALA A 208 4.08 0.68 13.87
CA ALA A 208 4.17 1.33 12.56
C ALA A 208 4.32 2.87 12.66
N GLY A 209 4.51 3.41 13.86
CA GLY A 209 4.62 4.83 14.11
C GLY A 209 3.31 5.49 14.50
N VAL A 210 3.32 6.81 14.49
CA VAL A 210 2.18 7.65 14.86
C VAL A 210 1.86 8.65 13.76
N LEU A 211 0.63 9.11 13.72
CA LEU A 211 0.22 10.23 12.87
C LEU A 211 1.02 11.48 13.24
N THR A 212 1.75 12.04 12.28
CA THR A 212 2.52 13.27 12.47
C THR A 212 1.64 14.52 12.40
N GLU A 213 2.18 15.68 12.75
CA GLU A 213 1.47 16.95 12.57
C GLU A 213 1.18 17.24 11.09
N GLU A 214 2.15 16.94 10.23
CA GLU A 214 2.01 17.07 8.77
C GLU A 214 0.96 16.09 8.23
N GLY A 215 1.00 14.84 8.72
CA GLY A 215 0.03 13.81 8.35
C GLY A 215 -1.40 14.16 8.80
N ALA A 216 -1.55 14.70 10.00
CA ALA A 216 -2.84 15.15 10.50
C ALA A 216 -3.42 16.29 9.66
N LYS A 217 -2.60 17.30 9.30
CA LYS A 217 -2.99 18.41 8.42
C LYS A 217 -3.28 17.95 7.00
N LEU A 218 -2.55 16.95 6.51
CA LEU A 218 -2.78 16.36 5.20
C LEU A 218 -4.12 15.59 5.15
N LEU A 219 -4.45 14.85 6.20
CA LEU A 219 -5.69 14.07 6.27
C LEU A 219 -6.91 14.95 6.55
N ASP A 220 -6.80 15.81 7.56
CA ASP A 220 -7.88 16.70 7.99
C ASP A 220 -7.60 18.15 7.60
N VAL A 221 -8.17 18.56 6.46
CA VAL A 221 -8.05 19.94 5.95
C VAL A 221 -8.71 20.99 6.85
N THR A 222 -9.52 20.59 7.85
CA THR A 222 -10.10 21.52 8.85
C THR A 222 -9.14 21.80 10.00
N GLY A 223 -8.08 20.99 10.14
CA GLY A 223 -7.05 21.14 11.15
C GLY A 223 -7.48 20.78 12.59
N LYS A 224 -8.58 20.05 12.75
CA LYS A 224 -9.08 19.61 14.07
C LYS A 224 -8.40 18.34 14.57
N LEU A 225 -8.00 17.46 13.65
CA LEU A 225 -7.37 16.19 13.99
C LEU A 225 -5.99 16.42 14.60
N LYS A 226 -5.76 15.81 15.77
CA LYS A 226 -4.52 15.90 16.52
C LYS A 226 -3.52 14.83 16.06
N ALA A 227 -2.25 15.19 16.07
CA ALA A 227 -1.14 14.25 15.88
C ALA A 227 -0.96 13.31 17.08
N GLY A 228 -0.08 12.31 16.93
CA GLY A 228 0.28 11.38 18.00
C GLY A 228 -0.61 10.14 18.07
N ILE A 229 -1.57 9.98 17.17
CA ILE A 229 -2.44 8.79 17.10
C ILE A 229 -1.61 7.61 16.60
N PRO A 230 -1.60 6.45 17.31
CA PRO A 230 -0.94 5.24 16.84
C PRO A 230 -1.46 4.78 15.48
N MET A 231 -0.55 4.35 14.63
CA MET A 231 -0.87 3.81 13.31
C MET A 231 -0.61 2.30 13.26
N CYS A 232 -1.57 1.55 12.75
CA CYS A 232 -1.37 0.12 12.48
C CYS A 232 -0.47 -0.07 11.24
N PRO A 233 0.26 -1.20 11.11
CA PRO A 233 0.88 -1.56 9.85
C PRO A 233 -0.15 -1.49 8.71
N PRO A 234 0.14 -0.78 7.61
CA PRO A 234 -0.79 -0.68 6.49
C PRO A 234 -0.87 -2.03 5.76
N GLU A 235 -2.07 -2.46 5.40
CA GLU A 235 -2.32 -3.80 4.85
C GLU A 235 -3.11 -3.76 3.55
N GLY A 236 -2.93 -4.79 2.74
CA GLY A 236 -3.71 -5.01 1.53
C GLY A 236 -5.14 -5.47 1.83
N ASP A 237 -6.02 -5.26 0.87
CA ASP A 237 -7.44 -5.62 0.95
C ASP A 237 -7.70 -7.13 1.13
N ALA A 238 -6.82 -8.00 0.60
CA ALA A 238 -6.94 -9.44 0.78
C ALA A 238 -6.68 -9.86 2.24
N GLY A 239 -5.62 -9.36 2.88
CA GLY A 239 -5.30 -9.66 4.27
C GLY A 239 -6.36 -9.15 5.24
N THR A 240 -6.78 -7.90 5.09
CA THR A 240 -7.86 -7.32 5.89
C THR A 240 -9.20 -8.01 5.64
N GLY A 241 -9.47 -8.45 4.41
CA GLY A 241 -10.65 -9.24 4.07
C GLY A 241 -10.72 -10.58 4.81
N MET A 242 -9.59 -11.25 5.00
CA MET A 242 -9.52 -12.49 5.79
C MET A 242 -9.88 -12.24 7.26
N VAL A 243 -9.42 -11.15 7.84
CA VAL A 243 -9.78 -10.76 9.22
C VAL A 243 -11.27 -10.39 9.30
N ALA A 244 -11.74 -9.57 8.37
CA ALA A 244 -13.13 -9.10 8.34
C ALA A 244 -14.16 -10.24 8.20
N THR A 245 -13.78 -11.32 7.52
CA THR A 245 -14.63 -12.52 7.35
C THR A 245 -14.37 -13.62 8.37
N ASN A 246 -13.52 -13.36 9.37
CA ASN A 246 -13.08 -14.34 10.37
C ASN A 246 -12.49 -15.63 9.73
N SER A 247 -11.71 -15.47 8.66
CA SER A 247 -11.16 -16.57 7.85
C SER A 247 -9.67 -16.78 8.11
N VAL A 248 -9.19 -16.51 9.33
CA VAL A 248 -7.78 -16.62 9.71
C VAL A 248 -7.42 -17.96 10.38
N ALA A 249 -8.41 -18.77 10.74
CA ALA A 249 -8.19 -20.07 11.32
C ALA A 249 -7.69 -21.09 10.27
N VAL A 250 -6.97 -22.11 10.73
CA VAL A 250 -6.53 -23.22 9.87
C VAL A 250 -7.73 -23.88 9.17
N ARG A 251 -7.64 -24.09 7.86
CA ARG A 251 -8.67 -24.65 6.98
C ARG A 251 -9.92 -23.76 6.79
N THR A 252 -9.78 -22.48 7.08
CA THR A 252 -10.74 -21.46 6.63
C THR A 252 -10.18 -20.70 5.44
N GLY A 253 -11.01 -19.96 4.75
CA GLY A 253 -10.60 -19.19 3.60
C GLY A 253 -11.56 -18.04 3.33
N ASN A 254 -11.05 -17.03 2.63
CA ASN A 254 -11.82 -15.91 2.13
C ASN A 254 -11.73 -15.88 0.59
N VAL A 255 -12.85 -15.64 -0.06
CA VAL A 255 -12.92 -15.45 -1.51
C VAL A 255 -13.52 -14.07 -1.78
N SER A 256 -12.72 -13.20 -2.38
CA SER A 256 -13.22 -11.96 -2.93
C SER A 256 -13.80 -12.23 -4.32
N ALA A 257 -15.12 -12.22 -4.44
CA ALA A 257 -15.84 -12.38 -5.70
C ALA A 257 -16.38 -11.03 -6.15
N GLY A 258 -15.61 -10.33 -6.96
CA GLY A 258 -15.97 -9.04 -7.56
C GLY A 258 -16.24 -9.17 -9.07
N THR A 259 -16.19 -8.05 -9.77
CA THR A 259 -16.48 -7.92 -11.21
C THR A 259 -15.26 -8.12 -12.12
N SER A 260 -14.16 -8.59 -11.63
CA SER A 260 -12.96 -8.81 -12.46
C SER A 260 -12.79 -10.23 -12.86
#